data_cf51a1665894dfb2c1142a361d6c5673
#
_entry.id   cf51a1665894dfb2c1142a361d6c5673
#
_cell.length_a   1.000
_cell.length_b   1.000
_cell.length_c   1.000
_cell.angle_alpha   90.00
_cell.angle_beta   90.00
_cell.angle_gamma   90.00
#
_symmetry.space_group_name_H-M   'P 1'
#
loop_
_entity.id
_entity.type
_entity.pdbx_description
1 polymer ?
#
loop_
_entity_poly.entity_id
_entity_poly.type
_entity_poly.pdbx_seq_one_letter_code
_entity_poly.pdbx_strand_id
1 'polypeptide(L)'
;GGDHYKWRLMRANGVSERLITGDATPEEKFEAWAKTLAKAFGNPLYHWSHLELKQVFGIDDYVTPDNWKEIYDRMNQTIAEEQLSPRKLIKRANVEFIGTTDNPLDSLEWHQKIAEDTSFDTVVAPTFRPDEAFVSHPNFAKFVTRLQEVTGVEVRSFDSFVKALEQRIEFFV
;
A
#
# COMPACT_ATOMS: atom_id res chain seq x y z
N GLY A 1 2.67 -4.65 -8.44
CA GLY A 1 2.30 -3.85 -7.31
C GLY A 1 3.17 -4.10 -6.10
N GLY A 2 3.01 -3.25 -5.09
CA GLY A 2 3.79 -3.28 -3.85
C GLY A 2 3.29 -4.24 -2.76
N ASP A 3 2.63 -5.32 -3.15
CA ASP A 3 2.03 -6.26 -2.19
C ASP A 3 3.04 -7.33 -1.74
N HIS A 4 3.64 -7.12 -0.57
CA HIS A 4 4.62 -8.03 -0.01
C HIS A 4 4.04 -9.41 0.40
N TYR A 5 2.74 -9.54 0.61
CA TYR A 5 2.09 -10.84 0.88
C TYR A 5 2.09 -11.71 -0.38
N LYS A 6 1.74 -11.12 -1.54
CA LYS A 6 1.84 -11.80 -2.85
C LYS A 6 3.29 -12.19 -3.15
N TRP A 7 4.24 -11.29 -2.90
CA TRP A 7 5.68 -11.58 -3.09
C TRP A 7 6.17 -12.76 -2.24
N ARG A 8 5.77 -12.82 -0.96
CA ARG A 8 6.15 -13.95 -0.08
C ARG A 8 5.59 -15.26 -0.60
N LEU A 9 4.32 -15.27 -1.01
CA LEU A 9 3.69 -16.47 -1.54
C LEU A 9 4.36 -16.95 -2.84
N MET A 10 4.70 -16.03 -3.74
CA MET A 10 5.42 -16.33 -4.97
C MET A 10 6.82 -16.90 -4.68
N ARG A 11 7.57 -16.32 -3.74
CA ARG A 11 8.87 -16.85 -3.30
C ARG A 11 8.75 -18.23 -2.70
N ALA A 12 7.76 -18.47 -1.85
CA ALA A 12 7.48 -19.78 -1.26
C ALA A 12 7.14 -20.83 -2.34
N ASN A 13 6.56 -20.41 -3.47
CA ASN A 13 6.30 -21.26 -4.63
C ASN A 13 7.51 -21.41 -5.58
N GLY A 14 8.68 -20.86 -5.23
CA GLY A 14 9.91 -20.97 -6.05
C GLY A 14 9.95 -20.07 -7.28
N VAL A 15 9.14 -19.03 -7.34
CA VAL A 15 9.15 -18.05 -8.44
C VAL A 15 10.41 -17.20 -8.37
N SER A 16 11.08 -16.99 -9.51
CA SER A 16 12.29 -16.16 -9.58
C SER A 16 11.98 -14.70 -9.26
N GLU A 17 12.94 -13.99 -8.62
CA GLU A 17 12.78 -12.60 -8.23
C GLU A 17 12.53 -11.66 -9.42
N ARG A 18 13.01 -12.00 -10.62
CA ARG A 18 12.71 -11.27 -11.86
C ARG A 18 11.19 -11.15 -12.10
N LEU A 19 10.44 -12.21 -11.82
CA LEU A 19 8.99 -12.28 -12.00
C LEU A 19 8.20 -11.71 -10.81
N ILE A 20 8.86 -11.36 -9.72
CA ILE A 20 8.22 -10.83 -8.50
C ILE A 20 8.41 -9.31 -8.43
N THR A 21 9.64 -8.86 -8.14
CA THR A 21 10.00 -7.44 -7.97
C THR A 21 10.92 -6.92 -9.07
N GLY A 22 11.48 -7.81 -9.90
CA GLY A 22 12.42 -7.45 -10.96
C GLY A 22 11.76 -6.84 -12.20
N ASP A 23 12.45 -6.92 -13.32
CA ASP A 23 12.16 -6.21 -14.58
C ASP A 23 11.24 -6.95 -15.57
N ALA A 24 10.64 -8.07 -15.16
CA ALA A 24 9.65 -8.77 -15.98
C ALA A 24 8.44 -7.87 -16.30
N THR A 25 7.83 -8.09 -17.46
CA THR A 25 6.64 -7.37 -17.87
C THR A 25 5.45 -7.62 -16.92
N PRO A 26 4.46 -6.73 -16.84
CA PRO A 26 3.25 -6.97 -16.05
C PRO A 26 2.52 -8.28 -16.42
N GLU A 27 2.53 -8.64 -17.69
CA GLU A 27 1.93 -9.88 -18.20
C GLU A 27 2.68 -11.11 -17.66
N GLU A 28 4.03 -11.16 -17.78
CA GLU A 28 4.84 -12.24 -17.22
C GLU A 28 4.66 -12.39 -15.70
N LYS A 29 4.57 -11.25 -14.99
CA LYS A 29 4.31 -11.24 -13.54
C LYS A 29 2.93 -11.78 -13.20
N PHE A 30 1.91 -11.43 -13.99
CA PHE A 30 0.57 -11.95 -13.79
C PHE A 30 0.47 -13.45 -14.08
N GLU A 31 1.13 -13.94 -15.14
CA GLU A 31 1.24 -15.37 -15.41
C GLU A 31 1.85 -16.14 -14.23
N ALA A 32 2.98 -15.64 -13.70
CA ALA A 32 3.64 -16.26 -12.55
C ALA A 32 2.75 -16.22 -11.29
N TRP A 33 1.99 -15.14 -11.10
CA TRP A 33 1.00 -15.04 -10.05
C TRP A 33 -0.13 -16.04 -10.21
N ALA A 34 -0.71 -16.18 -11.40
CA ALA A 34 -1.77 -17.13 -11.70
C ALA A 34 -1.35 -18.59 -11.41
N LYS A 35 -0.13 -18.97 -11.83
CA LYS A 35 0.45 -20.27 -11.53
C LYS A 35 0.68 -20.51 -10.02
N THR A 36 1.00 -19.44 -9.29
CA THR A 36 1.15 -19.49 -7.83
C THR A 36 -0.21 -19.61 -7.15
N LEU A 37 -1.17 -18.81 -7.59
CA LEU A 37 -2.52 -18.76 -7.03
C LEU A 37 -3.23 -20.13 -7.13
N ALA A 38 -3.07 -20.83 -8.23
CA ALA A 38 -3.62 -22.17 -8.42
C ALA A 38 -3.18 -23.20 -7.36
N LYS A 39 -2.04 -22.94 -6.71
CA LYS A 39 -1.50 -23.79 -5.61
C LYS A 39 -1.81 -23.23 -4.23
N ALA A 40 -2.47 -22.08 -4.13
CA ALA A 40 -2.69 -21.35 -2.90
C ALA A 40 -4.08 -21.61 -2.28
N PHE A 41 -4.74 -22.72 -2.63
CA PHE A 41 -6.04 -23.06 -2.09
C PHE A 41 -6.00 -23.09 -0.55
N GLY A 42 -6.97 -22.40 0.10
CA GLY A 42 -6.99 -22.22 1.55
C GLY A 42 -6.17 -21.03 2.08
N ASN A 43 -5.38 -20.37 1.24
CA ASN A 43 -4.71 -19.12 1.60
C ASN A 43 -5.68 -17.93 1.37
N PRO A 44 -5.72 -16.93 2.27
CA PRO A 44 -6.56 -15.73 2.08
C PRO A 44 -6.35 -15.03 0.74
N LEU A 45 -5.13 -15.00 0.21
CA LEU A 45 -4.83 -14.40 -1.10
C LEU A 45 -5.56 -15.07 -2.26
N TYR A 46 -5.80 -16.39 -2.17
CA TYR A 46 -6.61 -17.10 -3.16
C TYR A 46 -8.03 -16.52 -3.20
N HIS A 47 -8.64 -16.40 -2.04
CA HIS A 47 -10.00 -15.88 -1.91
C HIS A 47 -10.09 -14.40 -2.31
N TRP A 48 -9.19 -13.56 -1.82
CA TRP A 48 -9.18 -12.13 -2.12
C TRP A 48 -8.96 -11.84 -3.60
N SER A 49 -8.05 -12.54 -4.26
CA SER A 49 -7.82 -12.33 -5.69
C SER A 49 -9.07 -12.62 -6.53
N HIS A 50 -9.83 -13.66 -6.19
CA HIS A 50 -11.07 -13.97 -6.90
C HIS A 50 -12.20 -12.99 -6.54
N LEU A 51 -12.27 -12.48 -5.31
CA LEU A 51 -13.18 -11.39 -4.95
C LEU A 51 -12.88 -10.11 -5.72
N GLU A 52 -11.60 -9.74 -5.85
CA GLU A 52 -11.17 -8.60 -6.67
C GLU A 52 -11.63 -8.75 -8.13
N LEU A 53 -11.43 -9.94 -8.73
CA LEU A 53 -11.87 -10.24 -10.09
C LEU A 53 -13.38 -10.09 -10.24
N LYS A 54 -14.14 -10.64 -9.31
CA LYS A 54 -15.60 -10.58 -9.33
C LYS A 54 -16.12 -9.15 -9.13
N GLN A 55 -15.68 -8.47 -8.10
CA GLN A 55 -16.25 -7.19 -7.68
C GLN A 55 -15.80 -6.03 -8.58
N VAL A 56 -14.56 -6.06 -9.04
CA VAL A 56 -14.01 -4.96 -9.86
C VAL A 56 -14.23 -5.20 -11.34
N PHE A 57 -14.05 -6.44 -11.80
CA PHE A 57 -14.01 -6.76 -13.22
C PHE A 57 -15.22 -7.59 -13.71
N GLY A 58 -16.12 -8.02 -12.82
CA GLY A 58 -17.25 -8.88 -13.17
C GLY A 58 -16.83 -10.27 -13.67
N ILE A 59 -15.66 -10.75 -13.26
CA ILE A 59 -15.10 -12.04 -13.66
C ILE A 59 -15.35 -13.06 -12.55
N ASP A 60 -16.24 -14.02 -12.79
CA ASP A 60 -16.56 -15.10 -11.85
C ASP A 60 -15.65 -16.33 -12.01
N ASP A 61 -14.83 -16.35 -13.05
CA ASP A 61 -13.94 -17.47 -13.34
C ASP A 61 -12.80 -17.56 -12.33
N TYR A 62 -12.45 -18.79 -11.96
CA TYR A 62 -11.23 -19.02 -11.17
C TYR A 62 -10.00 -18.92 -12.06
N VAL A 63 -8.97 -18.23 -11.55
CA VAL A 63 -7.69 -18.11 -12.25
C VAL A 63 -6.96 -19.43 -12.24
N THR A 64 -6.59 -19.90 -13.41
CA THR A 64 -5.85 -21.15 -13.63
C THR A 64 -4.63 -20.91 -14.54
N PRO A 65 -3.67 -21.84 -14.60
CA PRO A 65 -2.60 -21.78 -15.58
C PRO A 65 -3.05 -21.76 -17.04
N ASP A 66 -4.28 -22.19 -17.34
CA ASP A 66 -4.79 -22.32 -18.71
C ASP A 66 -5.57 -21.10 -19.17
N ASN A 67 -6.23 -20.37 -18.23
CA ASN A 67 -7.10 -19.22 -18.58
C ASN A 67 -6.54 -17.86 -18.15
N TRP A 68 -5.36 -17.81 -17.54
CA TRP A 68 -4.80 -16.56 -17.01
C TRP A 68 -4.67 -15.45 -18.06
N LYS A 69 -4.34 -15.81 -19.30
CA LYS A 69 -4.16 -14.83 -20.37
C LYS A 69 -5.48 -14.15 -20.75
N GLU A 70 -6.54 -14.93 -20.90
CA GLU A 70 -7.88 -14.40 -21.15
C GLU A 70 -8.33 -13.47 -20.02
N ILE A 71 -8.13 -13.88 -18.76
CA ILE A 71 -8.47 -13.06 -17.57
C ILE A 71 -7.66 -11.77 -17.58
N TYR A 72 -6.35 -11.84 -17.86
CA TYR A 72 -5.48 -10.68 -17.95
C TYR A 72 -5.96 -9.67 -19.00
N ASP A 73 -6.33 -10.16 -20.18
CA ASP A 73 -6.80 -9.32 -21.29
C ASP A 73 -8.15 -8.67 -20.96
N ARG A 74 -9.10 -9.43 -20.38
CA ARG A 74 -10.41 -8.90 -19.92
C ARG A 74 -10.24 -7.82 -18.85
N MET A 75 -9.35 -8.03 -17.88
CA MET A 75 -9.05 -7.00 -16.85
C MET A 75 -8.51 -5.72 -17.49
N ASN A 76 -7.53 -5.85 -18.40
CA ASN A 76 -6.93 -4.68 -19.06
C ASN A 76 -7.95 -3.96 -19.96
N GLN A 77 -8.82 -4.70 -20.64
CA GLN A 77 -9.92 -4.13 -21.41
C GLN A 77 -10.84 -3.29 -20.50
N THR A 78 -11.30 -3.86 -19.38
CA THR A 78 -12.15 -3.14 -18.42
C THR A 78 -11.45 -1.88 -17.87
N ILE A 79 -10.16 -1.98 -17.53
CA ILE A 79 -9.37 -0.82 -17.06
C ILE A 79 -9.37 0.29 -18.11
N ALA A 80 -9.17 -0.06 -19.38
CA ALA A 80 -9.12 0.91 -20.48
C ALA A 80 -10.50 1.51 -20.78
N GLU A 81 -11.54 0.69 -20.92
CA GLU A 81 -12.90 1.13 -21.25
C GLU A 81 -13.52 2.00 -20.16
N GLU A 82 -13.39 1.59 -18.91
CA GLU A 82 -13.92 2.33 -17.77
C GLU A 82 -12.97 3.43 -17.30
N GLN A 83 -11.75 3.53 -17.85
CA GLN A 83 -10.70 4.45 -17.41
C GLN A 83 -10.47 4.34 -15.89
N LEU A 84 -10.33 3.12 -15.40
CA LEU A 84 -10.19 2.87 -13.97
C LEU A 84 -8.92 3.52 -13.41
N SER A 85 -9.11 4.36 -12.43
CA SER A 85 -8.06 4.97 -11.63
C SER A 85 -8.19 4.54 -10.17
N PRO A 86 -7.14 4.70 -9.33
CA PRO A 86 -7.26 4.46 -7.89
C PRO A 86 -8.44 5.20 -7.25
N ARG A 87 -8.68 6.46 -7.62
CA ARG A 87 -9.82 7.25 -7.12
C ARG A 87 -11.17 6.64 -7.51
N LYS A 88 -11.31 6.18 -8.78
CA LYS A 88 -12.55 5.52 -9.22
C LYS A 88 -12.80 4.21 -8.46
N LEU A 89 -11.74 3.45 -8.17
CA LEU A 89 -11.85 2.22 -7.40
C LEU A 89 -12.26 2.49 -5.94
N ILE A 90 -11.67 3.49 -5.31
CA ILE A 90 -12.03 3.96 -3.95
C ILE A 90 -13.50 4.38 -3.91
N LYS A 91 -13.93 5.18 -4.87
CA LYS A 91 -15.33 5.63 -4.97
C LYS A 91 -16.29 4.48 -5.23
N ARG A 92 -15.93 3.54 -6.13
CA ARG A 92 -16.73 2.34 -6.42
C ARG A 92 -16.90 1.44 -5.20
N ALA A 93 -15.90 1.39 -4.32
CA ALA A 93 -15.94 0.64 -3.08
C ALA A 93 -16.63 1.39 -1.92
N ASN A 94 -17.16 2.60 -2.17
CA ASN A 94 -17.80 3.47 -1.15
C ASN A 94 -16.91 3.69 0.08
N VAL A 95 -15.60 3.91 -0.14
CA VAL A 95 -14.66 4.18 0.95
C VAL A 95 -14.86 5.61 1.44
N GLU A 96 -15.27 5.76 2.68
CA GLU A 96 -15.50 7.08 3.32
C GLU A 96 -14.23 7.64 3.96
N PHE A 97 -13.35 6.77 4.45
CA PHE A 97 -12.14 7.15 5.19
C PHE A 97 -10.96 6.26 4.85
N ILE A 98 -9.78 6.87 4.68
CA ILE A 98 -8.49 6.19 4.51
C ILE A 98 -7.51 6.74 5.54
N GLY A 99 -7.04 5.88 6.46
CA GLY A 99 -5.89 6.16 7.30
C GLY A 99 -4.61 5.69 6.61
N THR A 100 -3.73 6.61 6.28
CA THR A 100 -2.41 6.26 5.75
C THR A 100 -1.44 5.90 6.86
N THR A 101 -0.26 5.38 6.52
CA THR A 101 0.76 5.03 7.51
C THR A 101 1.96 5.97 7.31
N ASP A 102 2.15 6.90 8.26
CA ASP A 102 3.06 8.02 8.08
C ASP A 102 4.12 8.09 9.19
N ASN A 103 5.32 8.49 8.81
CA ASN A 103 6.38 8.74 9.78
C ASN A 103 6.11 10.08 10.50
N PRO A 104 6.34 10.17 11.82
CA PRO A 104 6.17 11.43 12.57
C PRO A 104 6.87 12.65 11.95
N LEU A 105 7.89 12.44 11.14
CA LEU A 105 8.69 13.48 10.51
C LEU A 105 8.22 13.87 9.09
N ASP A 106 7.14 13.27 8.60
CA ASP A 106 6.61 13.55 7.27
C ASP A 106 5.98 14.94 7.20
N SER A 107 6.11 15.59 6.04
CA SER A 107 5.58 16.93 5.79
C SER A 107 4.06 16.99 5.62
N LEU A 108 3.43 15.84 5.36
CA LEU A 108 2.00 15.68 5.08
C LEU A 108 1.49 16.52 3.89
N GLU A 109 2.38 16.97 3.00
CA GLU A 109 2.02 17.82 1.86
C GLU A 109 0.97 17.21 0.93
N TRP A 110 0.99 15.87 0.79
CA TRP A 110 0.01 15.17 -0.04
C TRP A 110 -1.36 15.08 0.64
N HIS A 111 -1.41 14.97 1.96
CA HIS A 111 -2.65 15.02 2.73
C HIS A 111 -3.32 16.38 2.57
N GLN A 112 -2.54 17.46 2.69
CA GLN A 112 -3.04 18.83 2.48
C GLN A 112 -3.60 19.00 1.06
N LYS A 113 -2.85 18.58 0.02
CA LYS A 113 -3.32 18.62 -1.38
C LYS A 113 -4.59 17.82 -1.63
N ILE A 114 -4.73 16.65 -0.98
CA ILE A 114 -5.93 15.84 -1.09
C ILE A 114 -7.10 16.51 -0.37
N ALA A 115 -6.89 17.10 0.81
CA ALA A 115 -7.91 17.80 1.56
C ALA A 115 -8.45 19.06 0.82
N GLU A 116 -7.60 19.71 0.02
CA GLU A 116 -7.99 20.85 -0.83
C GLU A 116 -8.78 20.43 -2.09
N ASP A 117 -8.73 19.16 -2.47
CA ASP A 117 -9.36 18.66 -3.69
C ASP A 117 -10.83 18.28 -3.44
N THR A 118 -11.72 19.23 -3.66
CA THR A 118 -13.16 19.06 -3.51
C THR A 118 -13.81 18.05 -4.46
N SER A 119 -13.06 17.51 -5.43
CA SER A 119 -13.53 16.47 -6.35
C SER A 119 -13.39 15.06 -5.79
N PHE A 120 -12.77 14.92 -4.60
CA PHE A 120 -12.54 13.64 -3.93
C PHE A 120 -13.19 13.62 -2.56
N ASP A 121 -14.28 12.86 -2.43
CA ASP A 121 -15.15 12.85 -1.25
C ASP A 121 -14.62 12.00 -0.09
N THR A 122 -13.64 11.11 -0.35
CA THR A 122 -13.06 10.24 0.68
C THR A 122 -12.08 11.03 1.56
N VAL A 123 -12.30 11.01 2.85
CA VAL A 123 -11.38 11.61 3.83
C VAL A 123 -10.08 10.81 3.87
N VAL A 124 -8.95 11.47 3.67
CA VAL A 124 -7.61 10.85 3.79
C VAL A 124 -6.88 11.53 4.94
N ALA A 125 -6.62 10.80 6.01
CA ALA A 125 -5.94 11.32 7.19
C ALA A 125 -4.65 10.55 7.48
N PRO A 126 -3.62 11.22 8.01
CA PRO A 126 -2.38 10.57 8.39
C PRO A 126 -2.56 9.75 9.66
N THR A 127 -1.86 8.62 9.76
CA THR A 127 -1.73 7.85 10.99
C THR A 127 -0.32 8.00 11.54
N PHE A 128 -0.21 8.60 12.71
CA PHE A 128 1.07 8.80 13.40
C PHE A 128 1.69 7.47 13.79
N ARG A 129 2.79 7.09 13.13
CA ARG A 129 3.47 5.80 13.34
C ARG A 129 4.91 5.99 13.80
N PRO A 130 5.16 6.00 15.11
CA PRO A 130 6.46 6.35 15.69
C PRO A 130 7.43 5.15 15.83
N ASP A 131 7.50 4.24 14.87
CA ASP A 131 8.35 3.05 14.98
C ASP A 131 9.83 3.39 15.19
N GLU A 132 10.33 4.44 14.54
CA GLU A 132 11.72 4.90 14.68
C GLU A 132 12.01 5.65 16.00
N ALA A 133 10.96 5.99 16.75
CA ALA A 133 11.10 6.65 18.05
C ALA A 133 11.49 5.68 19.19
N PHE A 134 11.54 4.38 18.93
CA PHE A 134 12.01 3.40 19.90
C PHE A 134 13.54 3.32 19.92
N VAL A 135 14.14 3.39 21.10
CA VAL A 135 15.61 3.30 21.30
C VAL A 135 16.23 2.06 20.64
N SER A 136 15.49 0.96 20.58
CA SER A 136 15.95 -0.29 19.95
C SER A 136 15.91 -0.25 18.41
N HIS A 137 15.30 0.77 17.80
CA HIS A 137 15.21 0.85 16.35
C HIS A 137 16.57 1.26 15.75
N PRO A 138 17.03 0.61 14.65
CA PRO A 138 18.33 0.90 14.05
C PRO A 138 18.51 2.37 13.62
N ASN A 139 17.42 3.03 13.28
CA ASN A 139 17.43 4.43 12.83
C ASN A 139 17.20 5.45 13.96
N PHE A 140 17.07 5.03 15.22
CA PHE A 140 16.70 5.93 16.34
C PHE A 140 17.55 7.21 16.40
N ALA A 141 18.87 7.09 16.31
CA ALA A 141 19.75 8.26 16.36
C ALA A 141 19.50 9.26 15.21
N LYS A 142 19.26 8.73 13.98
CA LYS A 142 18.93 9.56 12.82
C LYS A 142 17.54 10.20 12.97
N PHE A 143 16.60 9.46 13.52
CA PHE A 143 15.26 9.97 13.83
C PHE A 143 15.33 11.14 14.80
N VAL A 144 16.07 11.01 15.91
CA VAL A 144 16.23 12.09 16.89
C VAL A 144 16.85 13.35 16.26
N THR A 145 17.90 13.20 15.43
CA THR A 145 18.50 14.32 14.71
C THR A 145 17.48 15.05 13.84
N ARG A 146 16.74 14.32 13.03
CA ARG A 146 15.70 14.89 12.15
C ARG A 146 14.53 15.48 12.95
N LEU A 147 14.16 14.87 14.07
CA LEU A 147 13.10 15.36 14.94
C LEU A 147 13.46 16.78 15.48
N GLN A 148 14.71 16.98 15.90
CA GLN A 148 15.21 18.30 16.31
C GLN A 148 15.14 19.32 15.16
N GLU A 149 15.54 18.92 13.94
CA GLU A 149 15.48 19.79 12.76
C GLU A 149 14.04 20.22 12.43
N VAL A 150 13.09 19.28 12.48
CA VAL A 150 11.69 19.53 12.11
C VAL A 150 10.94 20.33 13.18
N THR A 151 11.24 20.09 14.46
CA THR A 151 10.53 20.72 15.60
C THR A 151 11.22 21.95 16.15
N GLY A 152 12.53 22.12 15.90
CA GLY A 152 13.36 23.13 16.55
C GLY A 152 13.62 22.86 18.04
N VAL A 153 13.17 21.72 18.57
CA VAL A 153 13.38 21.33 19.97
C VAL A 153 14.70 20.58 20.11
N GLU A 154 15.62 21.08 20.93
CA GLU A 154 16.86 20.38 21.25
C GLU A 154 16.58 19.20 22.18
N VAL A 155 16.84 17.98 21.70
CA VAL A 155 16.60 16.75 22.46
C VAL A 155 17.82 16.39 23.29
N ARG A 156 17.80 16.72 24.58
CA ARG A 156 18.88 16.41 25.56
C ARG A 156 18.41 15.45 26.67
N SER A 157 17.11 15.18 26.77
CA SER A 157 16.51 14.35 27.80
C SER A 157 15.28 13.64 27.25
N PHE A 158 14.76 12.68 27.99
CA PHE A 158 13.49 12.02 27.66
C PHE A 158 12.34 13.03 27.58
N ASP A 159 12.27 14.00 28.51
CA ASP A 159 11.20 15.00 28.52
C ASP A 159 11.26 15.91 27.30
N SER A 160 12.45 16.33 26.84
CA SER A 160 12.59 17.12 25.61
C SER A 160 12.28 16.29 24.36
N PHE A 161 12.55 15.00 24.38
CA PHE A 161 12.17 14.08 23.31
C PHE A 161 10.64 13.95 23.23
N VAL A 162 9.96 13.72 24.35
CA VAL A 162 8.49 13.64 24.40
C VAL A 162 7.87 14.95 23.93
N LYS A 163 8.37 16.09 24.37
CA LYS A 163 7.89 17.41 23.93
C LYS A 163 8.01 17.59 22.41
N ALA A 164 9.09 17.13 21.80
CA ALA A 164 9.25 17.17 20.35
C ALA A 164 8.26 16.26 19.62
N LEU A 165 7.98 15.06 20.16
CA LEU A 165 6.96 14.16 19.62
C LEU A 165 5.54 14.74 19.77
N GLU A 166 5.21 15.36 20.89
CA GLU A 166 3.92 16.04 21.11
C GLU A 166 3.66 17.10 20.05
N GLN A 167 4.64 17.94 19.72
CA GLN A 167 4.50 18.90 18.61
C GLN A 167 4.21 18.23 17.28
N ARG A 168 4.78 17.05 17.04
CA ARG A 168 4.50 16.29 15.81
C ARG A 168 3.11 15.66 15.82
N ILE A 169 2.62 15.21 16.98
CA ILE A 169 1.23 14.74 17.12
C ILE A 169 0.26 15.89 16.85
N GLU A 170 0.49 17.07 17.43
CA GLU A 170 -0.35 18.25 17.17
C GLU A 170 -0.37 18.66 15.69
N PHE A 171 0.74 18.45 14.97
CA PHE A 171 0.82 18.71 13.52
C PHE A 171 -0.01 17.69 12.69
N PHE A 172 -0.25 16.49 13.21
CA PHE A 172 -1.00 15.43 12.54
C PHE A 172 -2.52 15.56 12.74
N VAL A 173 -2.98 16.35 13.69
CA VAL A 173 -4.39 16.58 14.05
C VAL A 173 -4.93 17.86 13.41
#